data_4c142841c0b51264eb2493831f1fdee7
#
_entry.id   4c142841c0b51264eb2493831f1fdee7
#
_cell.length_a   1.000
_cell.length_b   1.000
_cell.length_c   1.000
_cell.angle_alpha   90.00
_cell.angle_beta   90.00
_cell.angle_gamma   90.00
#
_symmetry.space_group_name_H-M   'P 1'
#
loop_
_entity.id
_entity.type
_entity.pdbx_description
1 polymer ?
#
loop_
_entity_poly.entity_id
_entity_poly.type
_entity_poly.pdbx_seq_one_letter_code
_entity_poly.pdbx_strand_id
1 'polypeptide(L)'
;MAYQSIGLGSSANDGTGDTLRAGGDKVNDNFVELYTLLGTGSALTSGMSATATVVTLTAPVIATSLDLNGSELILDADADTSITADTDDTIHFRINGDDDIIFTTGIIDVKNSGSKSQVRLYCESSNAHYVAIESPAHAVYSGNVTVTLPNKTSTLQGSASETITGAGGSNALDDDIEVSLLNTASGTASLTLSAGRFVGQRKIIIRTVAGNNATMTQANGNLNSTNVSTSILFNAVGESVILVYNGSNWNVVSVNGATVS
;
A
#
# COMPACT_ATOMS: atom_id res chain seq x y z
N MET A 1 8.52 -46.25 19.27
CA MET A 1 8.67 -47.17 20.39
C MET A 1 7.48 -46.99 21.32
N ALA A 2 7.14 -47.94 22.15
CA ALA A 2 5.90 -47.87 22.95
C ALA A 2 6.28 -47.76 24.44
N TYR A 3 5.49 -46.99 25.18
CA TYR A 3 5.60 -46.88 26.64
C TYR A 3 5.73 -48.25 27.28
N GLN A 4 6.76 -48.47 28.11
CA GLN A 4 6.99 -49.68 28.86
C GLN A 4 6.40 -49.56 30.27
N SER A 5 5.40 -50.36 30.60
CA SER A 5 4.80 -50.38 31.93
C SER A 5 5.61 -51.25 32.89
N ILE A 6 5.88 -50.74 34.09
CA ILE A 6 6.46 -51.52 35.17
C ILE A 6 5.39 -52.48 35.72
N GLY A 7 5.69 -53.78 35.76
CA GLY A 7 4.82 -54.76 36.39
C GLY A 7 4.97 -54.66 37.91
N LEU A 8 3.91 -54.28 38.60
CA LEU A 8 3.93 -54.16 40.08
C LEU A 8 3.54 -55.47 40.81
N GLY A 9 3.15 -56.51 40.05
CA GLY A 9 2.56 -57.74 40.61
C GLY A 9 1.09 -57.57 40.99
N SER A 10 0.52 -58.64 41.56
CA SER A 10 -0.90 -58.67 41.99
C SER A 10 -1.08 -58.19 43.43
N SER A 11 -0.04 -58.37 44.27
CA SER A 11 0.01 -57.95 45.68
C SER A 11 1.45 -57.74 46.13
N ALA A 12 1.64 -57.06 47.27
CA ALA A 12 2.99 -56.83 47.83
C ALA A 12 3.72 -58.13 48.08
N ASN A 13 4.93 -58.27 47.57
CA ASN A 13 5.86 -59.39 47.72
C ASN A 13 5.37 -60.71 47.15
N ASP A 14 4.47 -60.73 46.19
CA ASP A 14 3.94 -61.92 45.54
C ASP A 14 4.88 -62.56 44.51
N GLY A 15 6.02 -61.90 44.20
CA GLY A 15 7.00 -62.37 43.24
C GLY A 15 6.57 -62.35 41.77
N THR A 16 5.39 -61.77 41.46
CA THR A 16 4.87 -61.73 40.09
C THR A 16 5.12 -60.40 39.35
N GLY A 17 5.64 -59.36 40.03
CA GLY A 17 6.03 -58.11 39.44
C GLY A 17 7.41 -58.14 38.79
N ASP A 18 7.78 -57.03 38.14
CA ASP A 18 9.15 -56.85 37.62
C ASP A 18 10.17 -56.86 38.77
N THR A 19 11.34 -57.42 38.51
CA THR A 19 12.47 -57.23 39.43
C THR A 19 12.86 -55.74 39.47
N LEU A 20 13.53 -55.31 40.56
CA LEU A 20 13.96 -53.93 40.66
C LEU A 20 14.85 -53.49 39.46
N ARG A 21 15.68 -54.39 38.95
CA ARG A 21 16.48 -54.17 37.75
C ARG A 21 15.62 -54.01 36.51
N ALA A 22 14.70 -54.99 36.26
CA ALA A 22 13.83 -54.94 35.07
C ALA A 22 12.91 -53.71 35.07
N GLY A 23 12.35 -53.34 36.23
CA GLY A 23 11.57 -52.11 36.37
C GLY A 23 12.41 -50.85 36.13
N GLY A 24 13.65 -50.82 36.65
CA GLY A 24 14.60 -49.72 36.42
C GLY A 24 15.00 -49.57 34.94
N ASP A 25 15.24 -50.72 34.26
CA ASP A 25 15.56 -50.69 32.82
C ASP A 25 14.39 -50.11 32.01
N LYS A 26 13.13 -50.51 32.29
CA LYS A 26 11.94 -49.94 31.64
C LYS A 26 11.81 -48.41 31.86
N VAL A 27 12.10 -47.94 33.07
CA VAL A 27 12.09 -46.49 33.35
C VAL A 27 13.17 -45.79 32.51
N ASN A 28 14.41 -46.30 32.49
CA ASN A 28 15.48 -45.75 31.71
C ASN A 28 15.12 -45.74 30.22
N ASP A 29 14.59 -46.82 29.67
CA ASP A 29 14.21 -46.90 28.27
C ASP A 29 13.14 -45.88 27.94
N ASN A 30 12.13 -45.67 28.76
CA ASN A 30 11.09 -44.66 28.58
C ASN A 30 11.70 -43.22 28.57
N PHE A 31 12.65 -42.95 29.45
CA PHE A 31 13.37 -41.67 29.47
C PHE A 31 14.28 -41.51 28.25
N VAL A 32 14.99 -42.54 27.82
CA VAL A 32 15.80 -42.50 26.59
C VAL A 32 14.93 -42.22 25.37
N GLU A 33 13.75 -42.83 25.26
CA GLU A 33 12.79 -42.50 24.20
C GLU A 33 12.37 -41.04 24.23
N LEU A 34 12.00 -40.53 25.42
CA LEU A 34 11.59 -39.12 25.58
C LEU A 34 12.72 -38.18 25.23
N TYR A 35 13.94 -38.41 25.71
CA TYR A 35 15.11 -37.58 25.39
C TYR A 35 15.54 -37.73 23.93
N THR A 36 15.29 -38.87 23.28
CA THR A 36 15.55 -39.03 21.82
C THR A 36 14.54 -38.26 21.01
N LEU A 37 13.25 -38.24 21.42
CA LEU A 37 12.19 -37.49 20.75
C LEU A 37 12.39 -35.97 20.90
N LEU A 38 12.77 -35.52 22.08
CA LEU A 38 12.88 -34.08 22.42
C LEU A 38 14.32 -33.53 22.32
N GLY A 39 15.32 -34.40 22.02
CA GLY A 39 16.71 -33.98 22.01
C GLY A 39 17.66 -35.00 21.40
N THR A 40 18.72 -35.35 22.10
CA THR A 40 19.84 -36.18 21.62
C THR A 40 19.86 -37.62 22.19
N GLY A 41 18.83 -38.05 22.92
CA GLY A 41 18.80 -39.34 23.66
C GLY A 41 19.36 -39.26 25.08
N SER A 42 20.14 -38.24 25.40
CA SER A 42 20.73 -38.03 26.76
C SER A 42 20.53 -36.60 27.26
N ALA A 43 20.15 -35.67 26.39
CA ALA A 43 19.89 -34.27 26.72
C ALA A 43 18.78 -33.74 25.86
N LEU A 44 17.97 -32.78 26.35
CA LEU A 44 17.02 -32.01 25.55
C LEU A 44 17.79 -31.17 24.52
N THR A 45 17.15 -30.90 23.38
CA THR A 45 17.75 -29.99 22.39
C THR A 45 17.97 -28.60 22.99
N SER A 46 19.06 -27.96 22.61
CA SER A 46 19.35 -26.58 23.05
C SER A 46 18.28 -25.55 22.65
N GLY A 47 17.41 -25.90 21.69
CA GLY A 47 16.29 -25.07 21.25
C GLY A 47 15.03 -25.17 22.10
N MET A 48 15.03 -25.96 23.18
CA MET A 48 13.87 -26.13 24.04
C MET A 48 14.22 -25.83 25.51
N SER A 49 13.44 -24.96 26.14
CA SER A 49 13.46 -24.74 27.59
C SER A 49 12.05 -24.59 28.13
N ALA A 50 11.84 -24.89 29.40
CA ALA A 50 10.53 -24.79 30.04
C ALA A 50 10.65 -24.19 31.45
N THR A 51 9.66 -23.39 31.82
CA THR A 51 9.36 -22.95 33.18
C THR A 51 8.03 -23.58 33.61
N ALA A 52 7.55 -23.27 34.81
CA ALA A 52 6.25 -23.77 35.30
C ALA A 52 5.04 -23.40 34.40
N THR A 53 5.17 -22.34 33.61
CA THR A 53 4.06 -21.77 32.80
C THR A 53 4.39 -21.58 31.33
N VAL A 54 5.66 -21.70 30.92
CA VAL A 54 6.09 -21.40 29.56
C VAL A 54 7.03 -22.47 29.03
N VAL A 55 6.76 -22.98 27.82
CA VAL A 55 7.69 -23.77 27.02
C VAL A 55 8.25 -22.86 25.92
N THR A 56 9.57 -22.66 25.95
CA THR A 56 10.25 -21.87 24.92
C THR A 56 10.86 -22.79 23.88
N LEU A 57 10.53 -22.56 22.61
CA LEU A 57 11.14 -23.21 21.45
C LEU A 57 11.99 -22.20 20.71
N THR A 58 13.28 -22.47 20.57
CA THR A 58 14.18 -21.61 19.79
C THR A 58 14.22 -22.09 18.35
N ALA A 59 13.85 -21.21 17.40
CA ALA A 59 13.79 -21.50 15.97
C ALA A 59 12.96 -22.76 15.63
N PRO A 60 11.68 -22.85 16.06
CA PRO A 60 10.84 -24.01 15.76
C PRO A 60 10.55 -24.08 14.24
N VAL A 61 10.55 -25.31 13.71
CA VAL A 61 10.08 -25.59 12.34
C VAL A 61 8.74 -26.29 12.44
N ILE A 62 7.70 -25.67 11.88
CA ILE A 62 6.35 -26.24 11.78
C ILE A 62 6.24 -26.98 10.44
N ALA A 63 6.21 -28.30 10.48
CA ALA A 63 6.28 -29.12 9.26
C ALA A 63 4.97 -29.14 8.43
N THR A 64 3.83 -28.83 9.04
CA THR A 64 2.52 -28.85 8.35
C THR A 64 1.73 -27.56 8.56
N SER A 65 1.11 -27.41 9.72
CA SER A 65 0.30 -26.25 10.08
C SER A 65 0.49 -25.90 11.56
N LEU A 66 0.36 -24.61 11.88
CA LEU A 66 0.24 -24.11 13.24
C LEU A 66 -1.22 -23.71 13.45
N ASP A 67 -1.94 -24.48 14.29
CA ASP A 67 -3.29 -24.15 14.71
C ASP A 67 -3.24 -23.43 16.05
N LEU A 68 -3.60 -22.15 16.05
CA LEU A 68 -3.63 -21.30 17.25
C LEU A 68 -4.96 -21.43 18.01
N ASN A 69 -5.93 -22.18 17.45
CA ASN A 69 -7.23 -22.47 18.05
C ASN A 69 -7.95 -21.20 18.58
N GLY A 70 -8.00 -20.15 17.75
CA GLY A 70 -8.59 -18.88 18.10
C GLY A 70 -7.73 -17.96 18.99
N SER A 71 -6.52 -18.39 19.34
CA SER A 71 -5.57 -17.57 20.09
C SER A 71 -4.86 -16.58 19.17
N GLU A 72 -4.36 -15.50 19.76
CA GLU A 72 -3.65 -14.44 19.09
C GLU A 72 -2.17 -14.80 18.85
N LEU A 73 -1.63 -14.43 17.68
CA LEU A 73 -0.20 -14.45 17.41
C LEU A 73 0.40 -13.10 17.80
N ILE A 74 1.00 -13.02 18.96
CA ILE A 74 1.68 -11.82 19.47
C ILE A 74 3.05 -11.71 18.81
N LEU A 75 3.39 -10.52 18.30
CA LEU A 75 4.60 -10.27 17.52
C LEU A 75 5.66 -9.45 18.28
N ASP A 76 5.29 -8.79 19.38
CA ASP A 76 6.18 -7.95 20.17
C ASP A 76 6.10 -8.24 21.68
N ALA A 77 6.92 -7.53 22.47
CA ALA A 77 7.12 -7.84 23.89
C ALA A 77 6.03 -7.29 24.82
N ASP A 78 5.34 -6.22 24.43
CA ASP A 78 4.26 -5.60 25.19
C ASP A 78 2.87 -6.06 24.75
N ALA A 79 2.82 -6.95 23.75
CA ALA A 79 1.63 -7.68 23.29
C ALA A 79 0.54 -6.76 22.67
N ASP A 80 0.93 -5.63 22.10
CA ASP A 80 0.01 -4.72 21.44
C ASP A 80 0.10 -4.77 19.89
N THR A 81 1.06 -5.54 19.35
CA THR A 81 1.20 -5.84 17.92
C THR A 81 0.97 -7.33 17.66
N SER A 82 -0.05 -7.66 16.86
CA SER A 82 -0.48 -9.03 16.72
C SER A 82 -1.27 -9.34 15.45
N ILE A 83 -1.49 -10.64 15.20
CA ILE A 83 -2.44 -11.14 14.21
C ILE A 83 -3.46 -12.01 14.95
N THR A 84 -4.75 -11.72 14.77
CA THR A 84 -5.83 -12.46 15.42
C THR A 84 -6.99 -12.77 14.46
N ALA A 85 -7.76 -13.80 14.78
CA ALA A 85 -9.01 -14.17 14.14
C ALA A 85 -10.09 -14.40 15.23
N ASP A 86 -10.24 -13.44 16.12
CA ASP A 86 -11.19 -13.44 17.23
C ASP A 86 -12.66 -13.27 16.79
N THR A 87 -12.86 -12.88 15.54
CA THR A 87 -14.16 -12.84 14.87
C THR A 87 -14.15 -13.85 13.72
N ASP A 88 -15.22 -14.64 13.60
CA ASP A 88 -15.36 -15.65 12.55
C ASP A 88 -15.23 -15.04 11.15
N ASP A 89 -14.49 -15.74 10.26
CA ASP A 89 -14.20 -15.30 8.87
C ASP A 89 -13.48 -13.93 8.75
N THR A 90 -12.80 -13.47 9.82
CA THR A 90 -12.12 -12.18 9.85
C THR A 90 -10.68 -12.34 10.37
N ILE A 91 -9.71 -11.69 9.69
CA ILE A 91 -8.32 -11.61 10.16
C ILE A 91 -8.01 -10.15 10.47
N HIS A 92 -7.53 -9.88 11.68
CA HIS A 92 -7.11 -8.58 12.16
C HIS A 92 -5.59 -8.52 12.28
N PHE A 93 -4.99 -7.45 11.77
CA PHE A 93 -3.63 -7.04 12.06
C PHE A 93 -3.70 -5.85 13.00
N ARG A 94 -3.20 -6.05 14.20
CA ARG A 94 -3.17 -5.04 15.26
C ARG A 94 -1.81 -4.40 15.36
N ILE A 95 -1.78 -3.09 15.52
CA ILE A 95 -0.58 -2.32 15.78
C ILE A 95 -0.90 -1.33 16.89
N ASN A 96 -0.13 -1.36 17.99
CA ASN A 96 -0.35 -0.51 19.17
C ASN A 96 -1.77 -0.68 19.75
N GLY A 97 -2.28 -1.90 19.75
CA GLY A 97 -3.59 -2.26 20.32
C GLY A 97 -4.81 -1.97 19.45
N ASP A 98 -4.65 -1.28 18.31
CA ASP A 98 -5.72 -0.96 17.37
C ASP A 98 -5.75 -1.93 16.18
N ASP A 99 -6.94 -2.21 15.64
CA ASP A 99 -7.12 -3.00 14.41
C ASP A 99 -6.87 -2.11 13.18
N ASP A 100 -5.62 -2.07 12.69
CA ASP A 100 -5.23 -1.20 11.59
C ASP A 100 -5.56 -1.77 10.21
N ILE A 101 -5.45 -3.10 10.03
CA ILE A 101 -5.82 -3.77 8.79
C ILE A 101 -6.74 -4.95 9.11
N ILE A 102 -7.89 -4.99 8.46
CA ILE A 102 -8.86 -6.08 8.61
C ILE A 102 -9.14 -6.70 7.25
N PHE A 103 -9.07 -8.02 7.19
CA PHE A 103 -9.45 -8.81 6.02
C PHE A 103 -10.76 -9.53 6.32
N THR A 104 -11.76 -9.34 5.46
CA THR A 104 -12.97 -10.13 5.40
C THR A 104 -13.20 -10.60 3.96
N THR A 105 -14.24 -11.40 3.71
CA THR A 105 -14.50 -11.92 2.35
C THR A 105 -14.64 -10.79 1.33
N GLY A 106 -13.61 -10.63 0.47
CA GLY A 106 -13.59 -9.65 -0.63
C GLY A 106 -13.32 -8.20 -0.23
N ILE A 107 -12.97 -7.93 1.05
CA ILE A 107 -12.73 -6.58 1.56
C ILE A 107 -11.39 -6.52 2.30
N ILE A 108 -10.68 -5.42 2.13
CA ILE A 108 -9.53 -5.01 2.94
C ILE A 108 -9.85 -3.64 3.51
N ASP A 109 -10.07 -3.57 4.81
CA ASP A 109 -10.21 -2.30 5.52
C ASP A 109 -8.83 -1.84 6.00
N VAL A 110 -8.45 -0.62 5.66
CA VAL A 110 -7.27 0.07 6.21
C VAL A 110 -7.76 1.17 7.12
N LYS A 111 -7.51 1.04 8.41
CA LYS A 111 -7.99 1.94 9.46
C LYS A 111 -6.82 2.69 10.10
N ASN A 112 -7.09 3.82 10.71
CA ASN A 112 -6.13 4.54 11.54
C ASN A 112 -6.90 5.42 12.52
N SER A 113 -6.78 5.15 13.80
CA SER A 113 -7.43 5.94 14.85
C SER A 113 -6.77 7.32 14.96
N GLY A 114 -7.56 8.39 14.74
CA GLY A 114 -7.11 9.77 14.89
C GLY A 114 -6.34 10.37 13.70
N SER A 115 -6.10 9.62 12.64
CA SER A 115 -5.42 10.09 11.43
C SER A 115 -6.09 9.53 10.16
N LYS A 116 -5.74 10.08 9.00
CA LYS A 116 -6.21 9.55 7.72
C LYS A 116 -5.51 8.23 7.39
N SER A 117 -6.26 7.24 6.93
CA SER A 117 -5.72 5.99 6.42
C SER A 117 -5.07 6.19 5.06
N GLN A 118 -3.98 5.48 4.79
CA GLN A 118 -3.21 5.58 3.55
C GLN A 118 -2.72 4.21 3.07
N VAL A 119 -2.72 4.02 1.75
CA VAL A 119 -1.91 2.99 1.09
C VAL A 119 -0.81 3.69 0.30
N ARG A 120 0.46 3.41 0.60
CA ARG A 120 1.62 4.05 -0.02
C ARG A 120 2.32 3.11 -0.98
N LEU A 121 2.52 3.58 -2.20
CA LEU A 121 3.26 2.89 -3.25
C LEU A 121 4.58 3.63 -3.47
N TYR A 122 5.69 2.99 -3.10
CA TYR A 122 7.02 3.59 -3.17
C TYR A 122 7.64 3.44 -4.56
N CYS A 123 8.51 4.39 -4.91
CA CYS A 123 9.30 4.31 -6.13
C CYS A 123 10.40 3.22 -6.02
N GLU A 124 10.91 2.77 -7.16
CA GLU A 124 11.93 1.72 -7.27
C GLU A 124 13.33 2.14 -6.78
N SER A 125 13.58 3.43 -6.64
CA SER A 125 14.90 3.94 -6.23
C SER A 125 14.94 4.20 -4.73
N SER A 126 15.47 3.23 -3.97
CA SER A 126 15.75 3.34 -2.52
C SER A 126 14.53 3.73 -1.67
N ASN A 127 13.31 3.56 -2.17
CA ASN A 127 12.07 4.00 -1.53
C ASN A 127 12.08 5.48 -1.12
N ALA A 128 12.72 6.34 -1.92
CA ALA A 128 12.90 7.76 -1.60
C ALA A 128 11.59 8.57 -1.66
N HIS A 129 10.66 8.14 -2.55
CA HIS A 129 9.37 8.82 -2.77
C HIS A 129 8.23 7.82 -2.85
N TYR A 130 7.02 8.28 -2.59
CA TYR A 130 5.83 7.44 -2.72
C TYR A 130 4.63 8.22 -3.30
N VAL A 131 3.68 7.48 -3.87
CA VAL A 131 2.32 7.93 -4.13
C VAL A 131 1.41 7.33 -3.06
N ALA A 132 0.59 8.15 -2.39
CA ALA A 132 -0.39 7.68 -1.42
C ALA A 132 -1.80 7.69 -2.02
N ILE A 133 -2.55 6.62 -1.79
CA ILE A 133 -4.01 6.62 -1.86
C ILE A 133 -4.47 6.91 -0.43
N GLU A 134 -5.08 8.07 -0.21
CA GLU A 134 -5.40 8.58 1.12
C GLU A 134 -6.89 8.89 1.26
N SER A 135 -7.46 8.59 2.42
CA SER A 135 -8.82 8.99 2.75
C SER A 135 -8.94 10.52 2.93
N PRO A 136 -10.04 11.17 2.55
CA PRO A 136 -10.30 12.56 2.88
C PRO A 136 -10.34 12.81 4.40
N ALA A 137 -10.26 14.08 4.81
CA ALA A 137 -10.46 14.42 6.21
C ALA A 137 -11.91 14.14 6.65
N HIS A 138 -12.12 13.70 7.90
CA HIS A 138 -13.45 13.35 8.42
C HIS A 138 -14.51 14.44 8.20
N ALA A 139 -14.13 15.71 8.37
CA ALA A 139 -15.06 16.84 8.24
C ALA A 139 -15.68 17.03 6.84
N VAL A 140 -15.11 16.42 5.79
CA VAL A 140 -15.62 16.50 4.42
C VAL A 140 -16.48 15.30 4.01
N TYR A 141 -16.61 14.29 4.88
CA TYR A 141 -17.49 13.14 4.64
C TYR A 141 -18.93 13.48 5.01
N SER A 142 -19.89 13.18 4.13
CA SER A 142 -21.33 13.18 4.42
C SER A 142 -21.89 11.75 4.48
N GLY A 143 -21.03 10.74 4.39
CA GLY A 143 -21.36 9.31 4.34
C GLY A 143 -20.27 8.54 3.59
N ASN A 144 -20.49 7.24 3.36
CA ASN A 144 -19.55 6.41 2.62
C ASN A 144 -19.47 6.86 1.16
N VAL A 145 -18.27 6.92 0.61
CA VAL A 145 -17.99 7.28 -0.78
C VAL A 145 -17.33 6.10 -1.48
N THR A 146 -17.83 5.76 -2.67
CA THR A 146 -17.25 4.71 -3.52
C THR A 146 -16.60 5.34 -4.74
N VAL A 147 -15.33 5.00 -4.99
CA VAL A 147 -14.62 5.32 -6.23
C VAL A 147 -14.54 4.07 -7.08
N THR A 148 -15.26 4.05 -8.20
CA THR A 148 -15.20 2.94 -9.15
C THR A 148 -14.06 3.18 -10.14
N LEU A 149 -13.10 2.25 -10.19
CA LEU A 149 -12.02 2.30 -11.16
C LEU A 149 -12.54 1.96 -12.57
N PRO A 150 -11.95 2.56 -13.63
CA PRO A 150 -12.30 2.22 -15.00
C PRO A 150 -12.15 0.72 -15.30
N ASN A 151 -13.09 0.14 -16.03
CA ASN A 151 -13.02 -1.28 -16.46
C ASN A 151 -12.15 -1.50 -17.70
N LYS A 152 -11.32 -0.55 -18.07
CA LYS A 152 -10.40 -0.58 -19.21
C LYS A 152 -9.03 -0.07 -18.78
N THR A 153 -7.99 -0.47 -19.51
CA THR A 153 -6.66 0.10 -19.32
C THR A 153 -6.72 1.61 -19.48
N SER A 154 -6.37 2.35 -18.44
CA SER A 154 -6.43 3.81 -18.40
C SER A 154 -5.43 4.36 -17.40
N THR A 155 -5.10 5.65 -17.54
CA THR A 155 -4.32 6.41 -16.57
C THR A 155 -5.24 7.36 -15.83
N LEU A 156 -5.15 7.39 -14.48
CA LEU A 156 -5.87 8.37 -13.68
C LEU A 156 -5.16 9.72 -13.81
N GLN A 157 -5.88 10.72 -14.31
CA GLN A 157 -5.39 12.09 -14.38
C GLN A 157 -5.81 12.85 -13.12
N GLY A 158 -4.83 13.48 -12.44
CA GLY A 158 -5.09 14.30 -11.26
C GLY A 158 -5.71 15.65 -11.63
N SER A 159 -6.53 16.21 -10.73
CA SER A 159 -7.13 17.55 -10.86
C SER A 159 -6.21 18.62 -10.25
N ALA A 160 -4.93 18.62 -10.58
CA ALA A 160 -4.00 19.63 -10.13
C ALA A 160 -4.09 20.90 -10.99
N SER A 161 -3.73 22.04 -10.41
CA SER A 161 -3.57 23.30 -11.14
C SER A 161 -2.21 23.95 -10.87
N GLU A 162 -1.68 24.63 -11.88
CA GLU A 162 -0.49 25.45 -11.78
C GLU A 162 -0.82 26.92 -12.10
N THR A 163 -0.01 27.83 -11.65
CA THR A 163 -0.06 29.25 -12.07
C THR A 163 1.19 29.60 -12.83
N ILE A 164 1.04 30.01 -14.08
CA ILE A 164 2.10 30.50 -14.94
C ILE A 164 2.15 32.02 -14.87
N THR A 165 3.21 32.57 -14.31
CA THR A 165 3.42 34.00 -14.24
C THR A 165 4.28 34.46 -15.43
N GLY A 166 3.70 35.25 -16.34
CA GLY A 166 4.42 35.84 -17.46
C GLY A 166 5.45 36.86 -16.97
N ALA A 167 6.70 36.65 -17.34
CA ALA A 167 7.83 37.52 -17.01
C ALA A 167 8.67 37.84 -18.26
N GLY A 168 8.13 37.64 -19.46
CA GLY A 168 8.84 37.60 -20.73
C GLY A 168 9.56 36.26 -20.93
N GLY A 169 9.81 35.85 -22.15
CA GLY A 169 10.49 34.61 -22.51
C GLY A 169 9.60 33.36 -22.45
N SER A 170 10.25 32.20 -22.42
CA SER A 170 9.57 30.89 -22.45
C SER A 170 9.00 30.54 -21.08
N ASN A 171 7.73 30.09 -21.06
CA ASN A 171 7.00 29.68 -19.90
C ASN A 171 6.47 28.23 -20.14
N ALA A 172 7.13 27.25 -19.55
CA ALA A 172 6.72 25.87 -19.70
C ALA A 172 5.44 25.57 -18.88
N LEU A 173 4.46 24.95 -19.53
CA LEU A 173 3.32 24.33 -18.89
C LEU A 173 3.74 22.92 -18.48
N ASP A 174 3.37 22.53 -17.27
CA ASP A 174 3.59 21.16 -16.80
C ASP A 174 2.60 20.23 -17.50
N ASP A 175 3.10 19.23 -18.20
CA ASP A 175 2.27 18.26 -18.93
C ASP A 175 1.50 17.31 -18.01
N ASP A 176 1.93 17.13 -16.75
CA ASP A 176 1.21 16.33 -15.76
C ASP A 176 0.04 17.05 -15.08
N ILE A 177 0.04 18.38 -15.15
CA ILE A 177 -1.00 19.20 -14.51
C ILE A 177 -2.11 19.50 -15.49
N GLU A 178 -3.37 19.16 -15.15
CA GLU A 178 -4.51 19.36 -16.05
C GLU A 178 -4.80 20.82 -16.31
N VAL A 179 -4.72 21.70 -15.30
CA VAL A 179 -5.17 23.09 -15.38
C VAL A 179 -4.02 24.08 -15.22
N SER A 180 -3.76 24.90 -16.23
CA SER A 180 -2.79 26.02 -16.16
C SER A 180 -3.53 27.35 -16.12
N LEU A 181 -3.27 28.12 -15.08
CA LEU A 181 -3.81 29.46 -14.85
C LEU A 181 -2.76 30.50 -15.27
N LEU A 182 -3.07 31.35 -16.25
CA LEU A 182 -2.13 32.34 -16.76
C LEU A 182 -2.32 33.67 -16.04
N ASN A 183 -1.24 34.14 -15.40
CA ASN A 183 -1.10 35.47 -14.83
C ASN A 183 -0.06 36.25 -15.66
N THR A 184 -0.49 37.18 -16.50
CA THR A 184 0.36 37.93 -17.37
C THR A 184 0.54 39.42 -16.94
N ALA A 185 0.27 39.74 -15.68
CA ALA A 185 0.37 41.07 -15.13
C ALA A 185 1.77 41.66 -15.27
N SER A 186 2.81 40.86 -15.03
CA SER A 186 4.20 41.29 -15.02
C SER A 186 4.91 41.26 -16.37
N GLY A 187 4.37 40.55 -17.37
CA GLY A 187 4.98 40.42 -18.68
C GLY A 187 4.25 39.46 -19.62
N THR A 188 4.69 39.42 -20.85
CA THR A 188 4.22 38.45 -21.84
C THR A 188 4.61 37.03 -21.45
N ALA A 189 3.85 36.04 -21.89
CA ALA A 189 4.17 34.61 -21.71
C ALA A 189 4.26 33.92 -23.08
N SER A 190 5.43 33.39 -23.42
CA SER A 190 5.60 32.47 -24.54
C SER A 190 5.46 31.05 -24.01
N LEU A 191 4.29 30.46 -24.23
CA LEU A 191 3.94 29.17 -23.64
C LEU A 191 4.58 28.04 -24.43
N THR A 192 5.12 27.04 -23.68
CA THR A 192 5.59 25.79 -24.24
C THR A 192 4.84 24.64 -23.55
N LEU A 193 4.50 23.60 -24.29
CA LEU A 193 3.85 22.38 -23.78
C LEU A 193 4.49 21.15 -24.44
N SER A 194 5.01 20.25 -23.64
CA SER A 194 5.59 19.00 -24.12
C SER A 194 4.52 18.06 -24.69
N ALA A 195 4.95 16.99 -25.34
CA ALA A 195 4.04 15.90 -25.72
C ALA A 195 3.34 15.34 -24.49
N GLY A 196 2.07 14.97 -24.65
CA GLY A 196 1.33 14.33 -23.57
C GLY A 196 1.86 12.95 -23.27
N ARG A 197 1.58 12.43 -22.09
CA ARG A 197 2.08 11.13 -21.59
C ARG A 197 1.19 9.95 -21.99
N PHE A 198 -0.08 10.20 -22.25
CA PHE A 198 -1.04 9.16 -22.68
C PHE A 198 -2.14 9.73 -23.58
N VAL A 199 -2.66 8.89 -24.45
CA VAL A 199 -3.77 9.26 -25.34
C VAL A 199 -5.03 9.59 -24.53
N GLY A 200 -5.68 10.70 -24.85
CA GLY A 200 -6.83 11.19 -24.13
C GLY A 200 -6.51 12.12 -22.95
N GLN A 201 -5.22 12.37 -22.67
CA GLN A 201 -4.81 13.35 -21.66
C GLN A 201 -5.37 14.73 -22.00
N ARG A 202 -5.89 15.43 -20.97
CA ARG A 202 -6.46 16.77 -21.14
C ARG A 202 -5.53 17.83 -20.58
N LYS A 203 -5.54 19.00 -21.22
CA LYS A 203 -4.90 20.23 -20.74
C LYS A 203 -5.86 21.37 -20.89
N ILE A 204 -6.11 22.10 -19.81
CA ILE A 204 -6.99 23.27 -19.78
C ILE A 204 -6.11 24.48 -19.47
N ILE A 205 -6.14 25.49 -20.31
CA ILE A 205 -5.38 26.72 -20.14
C ILE A 205 -6.35 27.87 -20.02
N ILE A 206 -6.26 28.64 -18.94
CA ILE A 206 -7.18 29.74 -18.64
C ILE A 206 -6.38 30.99 -18.28
N ARG A 207 -6.67 32.11 -18.94
CA ARG A 207 -6.13 33.41 -18.52
C ARG A 207 -6.93 34.00 -17.38
N THR A 208 -6.31 34.15 -16.22
CA THR A 208 -6.98 34.57 -14.98
C THR A 208 -6.68 36.00 -14.57
N VAL A 209 -5.53 36.56 -15.03
CA VAL A 209 -5.11 37.93 -14.67
C VAL A 209 -4.79 38.72 -15.92
N ALA A 210 -5.31 39.96 -15.97
CA ALA A 210 -5.06 40.91 -17.06
C ALA A 210 -3.61 41.42 -17.06
N GLY A 211 -3.15 41.86 -18.21
CA GLY A 211 -1.79 42.40 -18.43
C GLY A 211 -1.37 42.21 -19.88
N ASN A 212 -0.22 41.61 -20.07
CA ASN A 212 0.35 41.35 -21.38
C ASN A 212 -0.24 40.09 -22.01
N ASN A 213 0.02 39.85 -23.28
CA ASN A 213 -0.48 38.63 -23.97
C ASN A 213 0.28 37.37 -23.56
N ALA A 214 -0.42 36.25 -23.63
CA ALA A 214 0.21 34.92 -23.63
C ALA A 214 -0.01 34.26 -24.99
N THR A 215 1.02 33.62 -25.53
CA THR A 215 0.97 33.01 -26.86
C THR A 215 1.62 31.63 -26.81
N MET A 216 0.97 30.65 -27.40
CA MET A 216 1.51 29.30 -27.63
C MET A 216 1.58 29.11 -29.16
N THR A 217 2.79 28.98 -29.70
CA THR A 217 2.94 28.68 -31.13
C THR A 217 2.68 27.19 -31.37
N GLN A 218 2.32 26.83 -32.58
CA GLN A 218 2.02 25.43 -32.94
C GLN A 218 3.20 24.50 -32.60
N ALA A 219 4.42 24.89 -32.94
CA ALA A 219 5.62 24.08 -32.64
C ALA A 219 5.93 24.01 -31.13
N ASN A 220 5.87 25.13 -30.40
CA ASN A 220 6.18 25.19 -28.97
C ASN A 220 5.12 24.48 -28.10
N GLY A 221 3.87 24.45 -28.57
CA GLY A 221 2.78 23.76 -27.87
C GLY A 221 2.57 22.31 -28.30
N ASN A 222 3.39 21.82 -29.21
CA ASN A 222 3.17 20.49 -29.81
C ASN A 222 1.73 20.29 -30.29
N LEU A 223 1.16 21.34 -30.92
CA LEU A 223 -0.23 21.40 -31.33
C LEU A 223 -0.42 20.74 -32.71
N ASN A 224 -1.60 20.14 -32.91
CA ASN A 224 -1.95 19.59 -34.20
C ASN A 224 -2.12 20.70 -35.26
N SER A 225 -1.32 20.66 -36.31
CA SER A 225 -1.32 21.62 -37.41
C SER A 225 -2.64 21.73 -38.19
N THR A 226 -3.50 20.75 -38.08
CA THR A 226 -4.86 20.79 -38.68
C THR A 226 -5.79 21.70 -37.90
N ASN A 227 -5.61 21.83 -36.56
CA ASN A 227 -6.42 22.67 -35.71
C ASN A 227 -5.78 24.05 -35.45
N VAL A 228 -4.45 24.12 -35.41
CA VAL A 228 -3.69 25.32 -35.11
C VAL A 228 -2.58 25.43 -36.15
N SER A 229 -2.70 26.35 -37.09
CA SER A 229 -1.72 26.51 -38.14
C SER A 229 -0.50 27.32 -37.68
N THR A 230 -0.69 28.29 -36.79
CA THR A 230 0.39 29.17 -36.30
C THR A 230 0.45 29.30 -34.80
N SER A 231 -0.66 29.67 -34.12
CA SER A 231 -0.62 29.96 -32.68
C SER A 231 -2.01 29.95 -32.01
N ILE A 232 -1.97 29.89 -30.68
CA ILE A 232 -3.09 30.24 -29.80
C ILE A 232 -2.68 31.51 -29.02
N LEU A 233 -3.48 32.56 -29.12
CA LEU A 233 -3.26 33.84 -28.45
C LEU A 233 -4.32 34.04 -27.35
N PHE A 234 -3.86 34.38 -26.15
CA PHE A 234 -4.67 34.79 -25.00
C PHE A 234 -4.40 36.29 -24.74
N ASN A 235 -5.38 37.15 -24.96
CA ASN A 235 -5.23 38.62 -24.82
C ASN A 235 -6.26 39.26 -23.88
N ALA A 236 -7.26 38.50 -23.39
CA ALA A 236 -8.24 38.95 -22.39
C ALA A 236 -8.43 37.97 -21.24
N VAL A 237 -8.85 38.46 -20.08
CA VAL A 237 -9.19 37.60 -18.91
C VAL A 237 -10.42 36.74 -19.23
N GLY A 238 -10.41 35.49 -18.80
CA GLY A 238 -11.47 34.51 -19.05
C GLY A 238 -11.26 33.72 -20.34
N GLU A 239 -10.34 34.15 -21.21
CA GLU A 239 -9.98 33.32 -22.36
C GLU A 239 -9.42 31.99 -21.95
N SER A 240 -9.85 30.92 -22.64
CA SER A 240 -9.42 29.58 -22.32
C SER A 240 -9.41 28.66 -23.54
N VAL A 241 -8.64 27.58 -23.43
CA VAL A 241 -8.60 26.49 -24.41
C VAL A 241 -8.58 25.16 -23.69
N ILE A 242 -9.25 24.17 -24.26
CA ILE A 242 -9.18 22.77 -23.87
C ILE A 242 -8.45 22.00 -24.97
N LEU A 243 -7.39 21.32 -24.59
CA LEU A 243 -6.58 20.48 -25.46
C LEU A 243 -6.73 19.02 -25.05
N VAL A 244 -6.70 18.10 -26.04
CA VAL A 244 -6.63 16.66 -25.81
C VAL A 244 -5.50 16.07 -26.63
N TYR A 245 -4.63 15.29 -25.98
CA TYR A 245 -3.52 14.62 -26.62
C TYR A 245 -3.96 13.35 -27.35
N ASN A 246 -3.57 13.20 -28.62
CA ASN A 246 -3.98 12.05 -29.46
C ASN A 246 -2.90 10.96 -29.60
N GLY A 247 -1.78 11.09 -28.86
CA GLY A 247 -0.63 10.20 -28.96
C GLY A 247 0.53 10.77 -29.80
N SER A 248 0.30 11.88 -30.52
CA SER A 248 1.31 12.58 -31.29
C SER A 248 1.31 14.08 -31.02
N ASN A 249 0.13 14.69 -31.00
CA ASN A 249 -0.04 16.13 -30.82
C ASN A 249 -1.23 16.45 -29.92
N TRP A 250 -1.25 17.66 -29.38
CA TRP A 250 -2.38 18.25 -28.71
C TRP A 250 -3.40 18.78 -29.71
N ASN A 251 -4.64 18.34 -29.60
CA ASN A 251 -5.75 18.81 -30.43
C ASN A 251 -6.59 19.81 -29.66
N VAL A 252 -6.93 20.91 -30.28
CA VAL A 252 -7.89 21.88 -29.73
C VAL A 252 -9.28 21.30 -29.80
N VAL A 253 -9.93 21.12 -28.63
CA VAL A 253 -11.30 20.61 -28.51
C VAL A 253 -12.30 21.73 -28.30
N SER A 254 -11.91 22.76 -27.55
CA SER A 254 -12.77 23.91 -27.26
C SER A 254 -11.93 25.16 -27.06
N VAL A 255 -12.48 26.29 -27.52
CA VAL A 255 -11.90 27.62 -27.34
C VAL A 255 -12.99 28.53 -26.79
N ASN A 256 -12.66 29.32 -25.79
CA ASN A 256 -13.48 30.41 -25.31
C ASN A 256 -12.66 31.70 -25.36
N GLY A 257 -12.96 32.59 -26.32
CA GLY A 257 -12.39 33.90 -26.48
C GLY A 257 -10.97 33.93 -27.03
N ALA A 258 -10.11 32.97 -26.75
CA ALA A 258 -8.75 32.91 -27.28
C ALA A 258 -8.74 32.84 -28.82
N THR A 259 -7.74 33.47 -29.44
CA THR A 259 -7.62 33.46 -30.90
C THR A 259 -6.75 32.28 -31.33
N VAL A 260 -7.30 31.40 -32.15
CA VAL A 260 -6.59 30.27 -32.77
C VAL A 260 -6.38 30.60 -34.25
N SER A 261 -5.14 30.54 -34.73
CA SER A 261 -4.75 30.86 -36.10
C SER A 261 -3.82 29.79 -36.70
#